data_1ef662a8d47257b61ec09f514ca4df00
#
_entry.id   1ef662a8d47257b61ec09f514ca4df00
#
_cell.length_a   1.000
_cell.length_b   1.000
_cell.length_c   1.000
_cell.angle_alpha   90.00
_cell.angle_beta   90.00
_cell.angle_gamma   90.00
#
_symmetry.space_group_name_H-M   'P 1'
#
loop_
_entity.id
_entity.type
_entity.pdbx_description
1 polymer ?
#
loop_
_entity_poly.entity_id
_entity_poly.type
_entity_poly.pdbx_seq_one_letter_code
_entity_poly.pdbx_strand_id
1 'polypeptide(L)'
;MISKLSFYQISFFLILLISTKAYYIKEGHASSKIITNFTFGSNFYGRYTDSENIFEKISSHNPNLWIWLGNAVYLSQPKFNYFENTPKTMDWDLIRSLYKKVKENEFYSELNRKTPIIGTWGDEEYGIVNGDKENKLKEGFKQYYLDFLDVDSVDMRRHNETLGIYTTYSFGKKDKTVRFILLDLKYDQDSYLKNDEEYDMLGEKQWTWLENIFKYRQETYTFICASNQLLPNDRFIIKKWYAESRKRIFDLIGKYHKSGVIFLTGGLGFSQILKTFCPLADIGYNLYEFTSSGLGYSSKVNSYYNNFYHNDYLIEGTNYNDVNFGQVKINWGEKDIKESYVEFEIYDNNDNVVSNVRVNYTDLMFRENSESFYSDENNLKEINYMNIHDDESCKREIYHRVRTAIMVIKYYLTHFKEIPNAFITSMIIIIFAEVLFSKRFYYIFIFGILCFLSYCGMYYYDLSKYNNFRKEMLGTN
;
A
#
# COMPACT_ATOMS: atom_id res chain seq x y z
N MET A 1 25.93 -51.71 -27.20
CA MET A 1 26.50 -51.05 -26.02
C MET A 1 25.87 -49.65 -25.88
N ILE A 2 24.54 -49.61 -25.93
CA ILE A 2 23.72 -48.39 -25.83
C ILE A 2 22.51 -48.76 -24.95
N SER A 3 22.61 -48.81 -23.62
CA SER A 3 21.40 -49.02 -22.85
C SER A 3 21.50 -48.84 -21.30
N LYS A 4 22.57 -48.27 -20.79
CA LYS A 4 22.62 -47.99 -19.33
C LYS A 4 22.88 -46.53 -18.92
N LEU A 5 23.16 -45.63 -19.87
CA LEU A 5 23.29 -44.20 -19.52
C LEU A 5 22.00 -43.39 -19.62
N SER A 6 20.92 -43.95 -20.22
CA SER A 6 19.70 -43.19 -20.48
C SER A 6 18.75 -43.07 -19.28
N PHE A 7 18.76 -44.00 -18.36
CA PHE A 7 17.77 -44.03 -17.28
C PHE A 7 18.07 -43.02 -16.14
N TYR A 8 19.35 -42.87 -15.79
CA TYR A 8 19.75 -41.88 -14.79
C TYR A 8 19.72 -40.45 -15.30
N GLN A 9 20.03 -40.22 -16.57
CA GLN A 9 19.90 -38.90 -17.17
C GLN A 9 18.45 -38.49 -17.39
N ILE A 10 17.60 -39.42 -17.79
CA ILE A 10 16.15 -39.17 -17.93
C ILE A 10 15.50 -38.95 -16.57
N SER A 11 15.88 -39.72 -15.53
CA SER A 11 15.43 -39.49 -14.18
C SER A 11 15.91 -38.16 -13.60
N PHE A 12 17.14 -37.76 -13.87
CA PHE A 12 17.68 -36.47 -13.44
C PHE A 12 17.01 -35.30 -14.17
N PHE A 13 16.75 -35.43 -15.47
CA PHE A 13 15.98 -34.45 -16.26
C PHE A 13 14.50 -34.40 -15.86
N LEU A 14 13.88 -35.53 -15.53
CA LEU A 14 12.52 -35.57 -15.00
C LEU A 14 12.45 -34.98 -13.56
N ILE A 15 13.45 -35.21 -12.73
CA ILE A 15 13.54 -34.58 -11.40
C ILE A 15 13.79 -33.06 -11.54
N LEU A 16 14.62 -32.63 -12.48
CA LEU A 16 14.79 -31.19 -12.79
C LEU A 16 13.54 -30.56 -13.40
N LEU A 17 12.77 -31.28 -14.20
CA LEU A 17 11.49 -30.78 -14.76
C LEU A 17 10.34 -30.78 -13.73
N ILE A 18 10.44 -31.58 -12.67
CA ILE A 18 9.46 -31.58 -11.57
C ILE A 18 9.78 -30.46 -10.55
N SER A 19 11.01 -29.94 -10.50
CA SER A 19 11.46 -28.97 -9.51
C SER A 19 11.21 -27.50 -9.86
N THR A 20 10.62 -27.18 -11.02
CA THR A 20 10.44 -25.78 -11.47
C THR A 20 9.00 -25.40 -11.81
N LYS A 21 8.01 -26.06 -11.22
CA LYS A 21 6.67 -25.47 -11.22
C LYS A 21 6.60 -24.42 -10.11
N ALA A 22 7.01 -23.18 -10.41
CA ALA A 22 6.46 -22.03 -9.72
C ALA A 22 4.94 -22.22 -9.69
N TYR A 23 4.33 -22.09 -8.52
CA TYR A 23 2.88 -22.21 -8.37
C TYR A 23 2.25 -20.98 -9.03
N TYR A 24 1.98 -21.08 -10.33
CA TYR A 24 1.28 -20.03 -11.06
C TYR A 24 -0.22 -20.11 -10.75
N ILE A 25 -0.77 -19.02 -10.26
CA ILE A 25 -2.21 -18.84 -10.12
C ILE A 25 -2.70 -18.05 -11.32
N LYS A 26 -3.46 -18.70 -12.19
CA LYS A 26 -4.03 -18.07 -13.38
C LYS A 26 -5.02 -16.96 -12.97
N GLU A 27 -4.90 -15.80 -13.58
CA GLU A 27 -5.79 -14.66 -13.36
C GLU A 27 -7.28 -15.06 -13.50
N GLY A 28 -8.11 -14.55 -12.58
CA GLY A 28 -9.56 -14.84 -12.57
C GLY A 28 -9.91 -16.28 -12.27
N HIS A 29 -8.95 -17.12 -11.86
CA HIS A 29 -9.21 -18.52 -11.55
C HIS A 29 -9.77 -18.68 -10.15
N ALA A 30 -10.98 -19.23 -10.05
CA ALA A 30 -11.52 -19.70 -8.80
C ALA A 30 -10.89 -21.07 -8.48
N SER A 31 -10.11 -21.13 -7.42
CA SER A 31 -9.59 -22.39 -6.88
C SER A 31 -10.49 -22.89 -5.75
N SER A 32 -10.82 -24.17 -5.73
CA SER A 32 -11.58 -24.77 -4.63
C SER A 32 -10.73 -24.95 -3.35
N LYS A 33 -9.43 -24.62 -3.37
CA LYS A 33 -8.54 -24.67 -2.20
C LYS A 33 -9.03 -23.67 -1.16
N ILE A 34 -9.26 -24.14 0.06
CA ILE A 34 -9.60 -23.27 1.18
C ILE A 34 -8.32 -22.62 1.69
N ILE A 35 -8.32 -21.30 1.82
CA ILE A 35 -7.23 -20.55 2.43
C ILE A 35 -7.47 -20.50 3.94
N THR A 36 -6.49 -20.93 4.71
CA THR A 36 -6.51 -20.86 6.18
C THR A 36 -5.45 -19.92 6.73
N ASN A 37 -4.40 -19.66 5.98
CA ASN A 37 -3.37 -18.69 6.31
C ASN A 37 -2.72 -18.15 5.06
N PHE A 38 -2.26 -16.92 5.12
CA PHE A 38 -1.41 -16.32 4.09
C PHE A 38 -0.52 -15.24 4.72
N THR A 39 0.58 -14.93 4.05
CA THR A 39 1.54 -13.93 4.50
C THR A 39 1.64 -12.80 3.48
N PHE A 40 2.02 -11.61 3.93
CA PHE A 40 2.14 -10.44 3.07
C PHE A 40 3.21 -9.47 3.58
N GLY A 41 3.70 -8.62 2.69
CA GLY A 41 4.67 -7.61 3.05
C GLY A 41 5.06 -6.73 1.87
N SER A 42 5.90 -5.75 2.14
CA SER A 42 6.43 -4.79 1.18
C SER A 42 7.76 -4.20 1.64
N ASN A 43 8.40 -3.39 0.78
CA ASN A 43 9.67 -2.71 1.06
C ASN A 43 10.84 -3.66 1.34
N PHE A 44 11.11 -4.58 0.41
CA PHE A 44 12.28 -5.44 0.42
C PHE A 44 13.39 -4.82 -0.44
N TYR A 45 14.37 -4.19 0.20
CA TYR A 45 15.46 -3.52 -0.53
C TYR A 45 16.60 -4.44 -0.98
N GLY A 46 16.67 -5.66 -0.46
CA GLY A 46 17.70 -6.63 -0.82
C GLY A 46 19.14 -6.22 -0.51
N ARG A 47 19.34 -5.17 0.27
CA ARG A 47 20.67 -4.61 0.61
C ARG A 47 21.07 -4.76 2.07
N TYR A 48 20.12 -5.08 2.96
CA TYR A 48 20.39 -5.20 4.39
C TYR A 48 20.57 -6.67 4.75
N THR A 49 21.73 -6.99 5.29
CA THR A 49 22.10 -8.36 5.73
C THR A 49 21.12 -8.94 6.76
N ASP A 50 20.50 -8.07 7.57
CA ASP A 50 19.58 -8.50 8.63
C ASP A 50 18.23 -8.99 8.10
N SER A 51 17.86 -8.69 6.85
CA SER A 51 16.59 -9.10 6.26
C SER A 51 16.70 -10.30 5.30
N GLU A 52 17.91 -10.79 5.03
CA GLU A 52 18.10 -11.90 4.08
C GLU A 52 17.33 -13.15 4.48
N ASN A 53 17.22 -13.42 5.77
CA ASN A 53 16.55 -14.61 6.31
C ASN A 53 15.04 -14.41 6.54
N ILE A 54 14.46 -13.25 6.23
CA ILE A 54 13.04 -13.02 6.51
C ILE A 54 12.14 -13.97 5.69
N PHE A 55 12.55 -14.34 4.47
CA PHE A 55 11.81 -15.29 3.64
C PHE A 55 11.86 -16.72 4.16
N GLU A 56 12.94 -17.11 4.87
CA GLU A 56 13.00 -18.39 5.58
C GLU A 56 11.91 -18.46 6.66
N LYS A 57 11.78 -17.39 7.46
CA LYS A 57 10.75 -17.27 8.50
C LYS A 57 9.35 -17.28 7.90
N ILE A 58 9.11 -16.49 6.87
CA ILE A 58 7.84 -16.50 6.14
C ILE A 58 7.52 -17.92 5.65
N SER A 59 8.50 -18.63 5.08
CA SER A 59 8.33 -20.00 4.58
C SER A 59 8.02 -21.00 5.70
N SER A 60 8.58 -20.81 6.90
CA SER A 60 8.36 -21.70 8.06
C SER A 60 6.90 -21.70 8.55
N HIS A 61 6.17 -20.60 8.32
CA HIS A 61 4.74 -20.48 8.60
C HIS A 61 3.84 -21.26 7.62
N ASN A 62 4.42 -21.88 6.58
CA ASN A 62 3.71 -22.67 5.57
C ASN A 62 2.47 -21.93 5.00
N PRO A 63 2.61 -20.70 4.49
CA PRO A 63 1.48 -19.93 4.03
C PRO A 63 0.85 -20.57 2.78
N ASN A 64 -0.46 -20.46 2.67
CA ASN A 64 -1.17 -20.88 1.47
C ASN A 64 -0.92 -19.94 0.27
N LEU A 65 -0.46 -18.71 0.56
CA LEU A 65 -0.23 -17.64 -0.40
C LEU A 65 0.75 -16.63 0.19
N TRP A 66 1.66 -16.08 -0.64
CA TRP A 66 2.44 -14.88 -0.35
C TRP A 66 1.93 -13.72 -1.19
N ILE A 67 1.79 -12.52 -0.59
CA ILE A 67 1.28 -11.32 -1.26
C ILE A 67 2.30 -10.18 -1.17
N TRP A 68 2.81 -9.75 -2.32
CA TRP A 68 3.57 -8.52 -2.43
C TRP A 68 2.66 -7.29 -2.45
N LEU A 69 2.95 -6.31 -1.59
CA LEU A 69 2.22 -5.04 -1.50
C LEU A 69 3.10 -3.85 -1.88
N GLY A 70 3.89 -4.03 -2.94
CA GLY A 70 4.80 -3.03 -3.50
C GLY A 70 6.21 -3.04 -2.91
N ASN A 71 7.12 -2.44 -3.67
CA ASN A 71 8.54 -2.26 -3.32
C ASN A 71 9.26 -3.57 -3.00
N ALA A 72 9.04 -4.61 -3.84
CA ALA A 72 9.76 -5.88 -3.78
C ALA A 72 11.22 -5.72 -4.20
N VAL A 73 11.50 -4.81 -5.12
CA VAL A 73 12.84 -4.40 -5.55
C VAL A 73 12.99 -2.88 -5.47
N TYR A 74 14.23 -2.43 -5.38
CA TYR A 74 14.56 -1.01 -5.37
C TYR A 74 15.16 -0.62 -6.72
N LEU A 75 14.39 0.05 -7.55
CA LEU A 75 14.80 0.45 -8.91
C LEU A 75 15.25 1.91 -8.98
N SER A 76 14.87 2.75 -8.02
CA SER A 76 15.25 4.16 -8.04
C SER A 76 16.76 4.32 -7.85
N GLN A 77 17.39 4.92 -8.85
CA GLN A 77 18.82 5.23 -8.82
C GLN A 77 19.05 6.58 -8.13
N PRO A 78 20.15 6.77 -7.38
CA PRO A 78 20.49 8.06 -6.77
C PRO A 78 20.69 9.20 -7.78
N LYS A 79 20.73 8.90 -9.07
CA LYS A 79 20.90 9.85 -10.18
C LYS A 79 19.60 10.42 -10.73
N PHE A 80 18.44 10.00 -10.22
CA PHE A 80 17.17 10.57 -10.65
C PHE A 80 17.01 11.98 -10.07
N ASN A 81 17.00 12.93 -10.98
CA ASN A 81 16.68 14.32 -10.65
C ASN A 81 15.16 14.37 -10.42
N TYR A 82 14.72 14.68 -9.20
CA TYR A 82 13.31 14.81 -8.80
C TYR A 82 12.48 15.76 -9.70
N PHE A 83 13.15 16.57 -10.52
CA PHE A 83 12.54 17.56 -11.39
C PHE A 83 12.50 17.17 -12.88
N GLU A 84 13.13 16.08 -13.29
CA GLU A 84 13.01 15.55 -14.64
C GLU A 84 12.08 14.32 -14.61
N ASN A 85 10.82 14.54 -14.95
CA ASN A 85 9.69 13.61 -14.85
C ASN A 85 9.80 12.32 -15.69
N THR A 86 10.89 12.07 -16.43
CA THR A 86 11.15 10.80 -17.12
C THR A 86 12.62 10.65 -17.43
N PRO A 87 13.27 9.53 -17.09
CA PRO A 87 14.58 9.22 -17.60
C PRO A 87 14.49 9.07 -19.14
N LYS A 88 15.35 9.76 -19.87
CA LYS A 88 15.40 9.66 -21.32
C LYS A 88 15.82 8.26 -21.81
N THR A 89 16.52 7.52 -20.97
CA THR A 89 16.98 6.16 -21.24
C THR A 89 16.99 5.35 -19.95
N MET A 90 16.52 4.11 -20.01
CA MET A 90 16.51 3.16 -18.90
C MET A 90 17.49 2.02 -19.18
N ASP A 91 18.28 1.66 -18.18
CA ASP A 91 19.10 0.45 -18.23
C ASP A 91 18.23 -0.77 -17.86
N TRP A 92 17.61 -1.36 -18.88
CA TRP A 92 16.74 -2.51 -18.72
C TRP A 92 17.47 -3.77 -18.24
N ASP A 93 18.77 -3.91 -18.53
CA ASP A 93 19.56 -5.05 -18.07
C ASP A 93 19.84 -4.93 -16.56
N LEU A 94 20.09 -3.72 -16.08
CA LEU A 94 20.18 -3.46 -14.64
C LEU A 94 18.87 -3.82 -13.93
N ILE A 95 17.72 -3.37 -14.46
CA ILE A 95 16.39 -3.69 -13.87
C ILE A 95 16.20 -5.21 -13.82
N ARG A 96 16.46 -5.90 -14.91
CA ARG A 96 16.39 -7.37 -14.97
C ARG A 96 17.30 -8.01 -13.91
N SER A 97 18.51 -7.50 -13.74
CA SER A 97 19.47 -8.03 -12.77
C SER A 97 19.01 -7.86 -11.34
N LEU A 98 18.32 -6.76 -11.01
CA LEU A 98 17.78 -6.49 -9.67
C LEU A 98 16.64 -7.46 -9.33
N TYR A 99 15.70 -7.68 -10.23
CA TYR A 99 14.65 -8.69 -10.05
C TYR A 99 15.23 -10.10 -9.95
N LYS A 100 16.21 -10.42 -10.81
CA LYS A 100 16.90 -11.70 -10.79
C LYS A 100 17.57 -11.93 -9.44
N LYS A 101 18.24 -10.94 -8.88
CA LYS A 101 18.87 -11.04 -7.55
C LYS A 101 17.87 -11.40 -6.44
N VAL A 102 16.66 -10.86 -6.47
CA VAL A 102 15.61 -11.24 -5.51
C VAL A 102 15.15 -12.67 -5.74
N LYS A 103 14.89 -13.05 -7.00
CA LYS A 103 14.46 -14.42 -7.35
C LYS A 103 15.50 -15.49 -7.05
N GLU A 104 16.79 -15.15 -7.13
CA GLU A 104 17.93 -16.05 -6.84
C GLU A 104 18.34 -16.04 -5.36
N ASN A 105 17.74 -15.20 -4.52
CA ASN A 105 17.89 -15.33 -3.07
C ASN A 105 17.41 -16.71 -2.64
N GLU A 106 18.23 -17.45 -1.91
CA GLU A 106 17.98 -18.85 -1.56
C GLU A 106 16.63 -19.03 -0.85
N PHE A 107 16.34 -18.20 0.15
CA PHE A 107 15.13 -18.29 0.96
C PHE A 107 13.88 -17.83 0.18
N TYR A 108 14.00 -16.81 -0.66
CA TYR A 108 12.90 -16.39 -1.54
C TYR A 108 12.59 -17.45 -2.60
N SER A 109 13.62 -18.03 -3.19
CA SER A 109 13.49 -19.11 -4.16
C SER A 109 12.78 -20.32 -3.55
N GLU A 110 13.11 -20.67 -2.29
CA GLU A 110 12.45 -21.74 -1.56
C GLU A 110 10.99 -21.43 -1.25
N LEU A 111 10.68 -20.19 -0.83
CA LEU A 111 9.32 -19.71 -0.65
C LEU A 111 8.52 -19.79 -1.96
N ASN A 112 9.09 -19.28 -3.07
CA ASN A 112 8.45 -19.28 -4.39
C ASN A 112 8.18 -20.70 -4.92
N ARG A 113 9.04 -21.65 -4.55
CA ARG A 113 8.87 -23.05 -4.93
C ARG A 113 7.70 -23.74 -4.19
N LYS A 114 7.42 -23.33 -2.96
CA LYS A 114 6.42 -23.97 -2.09
C LYS A 114 5.07 -23.25 -2.05
N THR A 115 5.09 -21.94 -2.26
CA THR A 115 3.97 -21.06 -2.00
C THR A 115 3.63 -20.25 -3.24
N PRO A 116 2.37 -20.22 -3.69
CA PRO A 116 1.94 -19.31 -4.73
C PRO A 116 2.20 -17.86 -4.35
N ILE A 117 2.69 -17.06 -5.31
CA ILE A 117 3.02 -15.65 -5.11
C ILE A 117 2.13 -14.80 -5.99
N ILE A 118 1.48 -13.80 -5.39
CA ILE A 118 0.75 -12.74 -6.09
C ILE A 118 1.24 -11.38 -5.59
N GLY A 119 0.86 -10.30 -6.27
CA GLY A 119 1.27 -8.98 -5.79
C GLY A 119 0.81 -7.82 -6.65
N THR A 120 0.95 -6.64 -6.06
CA THR A 120 0.85 -5.36 -6.74
C THR A 120 2.14 -4.57 -6.55
N TRP A 121 2.40 -3.65 -7.45
CA TRP A 121 3.61 -2.82 -7.41
C TRP A 121 3.46 -1.56 -6.56
N GLY A 122 4.61 -1.01 -6.17
CA GLY A 122 4.72 0.30 -5.55
C GLY A 122 5.45 1.30 -6.44
N ASP A 123 5.96 2.34 -5.83
CA ASP A 123 6.72 3.39 -6.51
C ASP A 123 8.00 2.85 -7.18
N GLU A 124 8.67 1.93 -6.51
CA GLU A 124 9.96 1.44 -6.94
C GLU A 124 9.86 0.60 -8.22
N GLU A 125 8.92 -0.35 -8.27
CA GLU A 125 8.71 -1.17 -9.47
C GLU A 125 8.11 -0.36 -10.62
N TYR A 126 7.38 0.71 -10.32
CA TYR A 126 6.89 1.63 -11.34
C TYR A 126 8.01 2.49 -11.94
N GLY A 127 9.21 2.45 -11.33
CA GLY A 127 10.44 3.08 -11.80
C GLY A 127 10.55 4.57 -11.53
N ILE A 128 9.53 5.20 -11.02
CA ILE A 128 9.50 6.63 -10.66
C ILE A 128 8.82 6.78 -9.30
N VAL A 129 9.56 7.27 -8.32
CA VAL A 129 8.98 7.60 -7.01
C VAL A 129 7.91 8.66 -7.18
N ASN A 130 6.72 8.39 -6.67
CA ASN A 130 5.51 9.21 -6.86
C ASN A 130 5.12 9.41 -8.33
N GLY A 131 5.50 8.47 -9.20
CA GLY A 131 5.11 8.47 -10.60
C GLY A 131 3.61 8.33 -10.80
N ASP A 132 3.13 8.86 -11.91
CA ASP A 132 1.74 8.91 -12.32
C ASP A 132 1.56 8.37 -13.75
N LYS A 133 0.36 8.47 -14.30
CA LYS A 133 0.01 7.96 -15.65
C LYS A 133 0.86 8.51 -16.80
N GLU A 134 1.55 9.62 -16.60
CA GLU A 134 2.39 10.26 -17.62
C GLU A 134 3.77 9.57 -17.78
N ASN A 135 4.07 8.57 -16.95
CA ASN A 135 5.28 7.77 -17.07
C ASN A 135 5.32 7.03 -18.43
N LYS A 136 6.15 7.53 -19.36
CA LYS A 136 6.29 6.98 -20.71
C LYS A 136 6.92 5.58 -20.75
N LEU A 137 7.57 5.16 -19.68
CA LEU A 137 8.26 3.86 -19.57
C LEU A 137 7.42 2.81 -18.82
N LYS A 138 6.20 3.16 -18.40
CA LYS A 138 5.35 2.29 -17.56
C LYS A 138 5.10 0.90 -18.13
N GLU A 139 5.00 0.77 -19.48
CA GLU A 139 4.83 -0.52 -20.13
C GLU A 139 6.04 -1.44 -19.95
N GLY A 140 7.25 -0.89 -20.07
CA GLY A 140 8.47 -1.65 -19.82
C GLY A 140 8.53 -2.14 -18.38
N PHE A 141 8.31 -1.28 -17.41
CA PHE A 141 8.27 -1.64 -15.99
C PHE A 141 7.21 -2.68 -15.69
N LYS A 142 6.01 -2.57 -16.30
CA LYS A 142 4.94 -3.56 -16.18
C LYS A 142 5.40 -4.94 -16.60
N GLN A 143 6.05 -5.08 -17.76
CA GLN A 143 6.50 -6.38 -18.24
C GLN A 143 7.52 -7.02 -17.31
N TYR A 144 8.50 -6.27 -16.80
CA TYR A 144 9.48 -6.78 -15.85
C TYR A 144 8.86 -7.19 -14.51
N TYR A 145 7.87 -6.45 -14.03
CA TYR A 145 7.16 -6.81 -12.81
C TYR A 145 6.29 -8.07 -12.98
N LEU A 146 5.63 -8.21 -14.13
CA LEU A 146 4.88 -9.42 -14.46
C LEU A 146 5.81 -10.63 -14.62
N ASP A 147 7.02 -10.45 -15.15
CA ASP A 147 8.05 -11.49 -15.19
C ASP A 147 8.55 -11.88 -13.79
N PHE A 148 8.69 -10.90 -12.91
CA PHE A 148 9.05 -11.14 -11.50
C PHE A 148 8.01 -12.00 -10.79
N LEU A 149 6.74 -11.77 -11.04
CA LEU A 149 5.63 -12.54 -10.47
C LEU A 149 5.36 -13.87 -11.21
N ASP A 150 6.16 -14.24 -12.19
CA ASP A 150 5.96 -15.43 -13.04
C ASP A 150 4.57 -15.48 -13.72
N VAL A 151 4.01 -14.32 -14.05
CA VAL A 151 2.73 -14.21 -14.74
C VAL A 151 2.84 -14.84 -16.13
N ASP A 152 1.82 -15.62 -16.51
CA ASP A 152 1.80 -16.33 -17.79
C ASP A 152 1.92 -15.38 -19.00
N SER A 153 2.59 -15.86 -20.05
CA SER A 153 2.75 -15.11 -21.29
C SER A 153 1.44 -14.79 -22.02
N VAL A 154 0.38 -15.56 -21.77
CA VAL A 154 -0.96 -15.33 -22.37
C VAL A 154 -1.85 -14.43 -21.51
N ASP A 155 -1.36 -13.95 -20.38
CA ASP A 155 -2.14 -13.07 -19.48
C ASP A 155 -2.47 -11.74 -20.17
N MET A 156 -3.71 -11.30 -20.04
CA MET A 156 -4.21 -10.09 -20.70
C MET A 156 -3.48 -8.82 -20.28
N ARG A 157 -2.93 -8.77 -19.06
CA ARG A 157 -2.13 -7.63 -18.57
C ARG A 157 -0.86 -7.42 -19.41
N ARG A 158 -0.31 -8.50 -20.01
CA ARG A 158 0.89 -8.43 -20.86
C ARG A 158 0.61 -7.86 -22.25
N HIS A 159 -0.58 -8.10 -22.77
CA HIS A 159 -0.93 -7.82 -24.16
C HIS A 159 -1.77 -6.56 -24.33
N ASN A 160 -2.27 -5.99 -23.25
CA ASN A 160 -3.12 -4.80 -23.30
C ASN A 160 -2.39 -3.60 -22.68
N GLU A 161 -1.87 -2.73 -23.54
CA GLU A 161 -1.18 -1.49 -23.16
C GLU A 161 -2.09 -0.49 -22.43
N THR A 162 -3.39 -0.74 -22.38
CA THR A 162 -4.35 0.14 -21.70
C THR A 162 -4.76 -0.39 -20.33
N LEU A 163 -4.22 -1.51 -19.89
CA LEU A 163 -4.46 -2.10 -18.59
C LEU A 163 -3.20 -2.03 -17.73
N GLY A 164 -3.36 -1.63 -16.48
CA GLY A 164 -2.34 -1.79 -15.45
C GLY A 164 -2.14 -3.25 -15.03
N ILE A 165 -1.60 -3.44 -13.83
CA ILE A 165 -1.36 -4.79 -13.28
C ILE A 165 -2.48 -5.28 -12.35
N TYR A 166 -3.57 -4.52 -12.18
CA TYR A 166 -4.66 -4.91 -11.31
C TYR A 166 -5.27 -6.25 -11.70
N THR A 167 -5.65 -7.03 -10.71
CA THR A 167 -6.16 -8.39 -10.92
C THR A 167 -6.93 -8.89 -9.70
N THR A 168 -7.61 -10.04 -9.82
CA THR A 168 -8.31 -10.67 -8.72
C THR A 168 -8.15 -12.18 -8.72
N TYR A 169 -8.06 -12.75 -7.52
CA TYR A 169 -8.00 -14.19 -7.29
C TYR A 169 -9.07 -14.60 -6.28
N SER A 170 -9.74 -15.72 -6.52
CA SER A 170 -10.75 -16.25 -5.61
C SER A 170 -10.43 -17.68 -5.23
N PHE A 171 -10.59 -17.99 -3.95
CA PHE A 171 -10.30 -19.30 -3.37
C PHE A 171 -11.46 -19.79 -2.52
N GLY A 172 -11.56 -21.11 -2.37
CA GLY A 172 -12.49 -21.73 -1.46
C GLY A 172 -13.70 -22.32 -2.13
N LYS A 173 -14.62 -22.80 -1.32
CA LYS A 173 -15.87 -23.43 -1.74
C LYS A 173 -16.97 -23.21 -0.71
N LYS A 174 -18.22 -23.21 -1.18
CA LYS A 174 -19.42 -22.92 -0.36
C LYS A 174 -19.25 -21.55 0.31
N ASP A 175 -19.41 -21.50 1.62
CA ASP A 175 -19.29 -20.32 2.49
C ASP A 175 -17.84 -20.00 2.95
N LYS A 176 -16.89 -20.93 2.73
CA LYS A 176 -15.47 -20.75 3.06
C LYS A 176 -14.70 -20.18 1.87
N THR A 177 -15.03 -18.95 1.49
CA THR A 177 -14.51 -18.29 0.28
C THR A 177 -13.77 -16.99 0.59
N VAL A 178 -12.66 -16.80 -0.10
CA VAL A 178 -11.81 -15.61 0.01
C VAL A 178 -11.53 -15.04 -1.37
N ARG A 179 -11.66 -13.73 -1.51
CA ARG A 179 -11.21 -12.98 -2.68
C ARG A 179 -10.07 -12.05 -2.33
N PHE A 180 -9.04 -12.04 -3.17
CA PHE A 180 -8.00 -11.03 -3.18
C PHE A 180 -8.20 -10.13 -4.39
N ILE A 181 -8.32 -8.82 -4.16
CA ILE A 181 -8.41 -7.78 -5.19
C ILE A 181 -7.12 -6.97 -5.10
N LEU A 182 -6.25 -7.10 -6.10
CA LEU A 182 -4.99 -6.38 -6.15
C LEU A 182 -5.18 -5.13 -7.01
N LEU A 183 -5.11 -3.95 -6.39
CA LEU A 183 -5.26 -2.68 -7.06
C LEU A 183 -3.93 -2.18 -7.61
N ASP A 184 -3.98 -1.57 -8.78
CA ASP A 184 -2.88 -0.80 -9.35
C ASP A 184 -3.08 0.69 -9.04
N LEU A 185 -2.23 1.24 -8.19
CA LEU A 185 -2.31 2.64 -7.77
C LEU A 185 -1.40 3.57 -8.59
N LYS A 186 -0.81 3.08 -9.70
CA LYS A 186 0.21 3.83 -10.43
C LYS A 186 -0.11 4.06 -11.90
N TYR A 187 -0.56 3.03 -12.58
CA TYR A 187 -0.66 3.02 -14.03
C TYR A 187 -1.56 4.11 -14.61
N ASP A 188 -2.70 4.36 -13.97
CA ASP A 188 -3.70 5.35 -14.38
C ASP A 188 -3.87 6.50 -13.36
N GLN A 189 -3.03 6.55 -12.32
CA GLN A 189 -3.06 7.59 -11.31
C GLN A 189 -2.87 8.98 -11.95
N ASP A 190 -3.73 9.93 -11.61
CA ASP A 190 -3.55 11.33 -12.00
C ASP A 190 -2.34 11.97 -11.31
N SER A 191 -1.72 12.94 -11.99
CA SER A 191 -0.62 13.69 -11.41
C SER A 191 -1.10 14.61 -10.29
N TYR A 192 -0.49 14.49 -9.10
CA TYR A 192 -0.77 15.37 -7.97
C TYR A 192 -0.42 16.86 -8.22
N LEU A 193 0.26 17.16 -9.34
CA LEU A 193 0.60 18.52 -9.74
C LEU A 193 -0.53 19.21 -10.53
N LYS A 194 -1.56 18.48 -10.94
CA LYS A 194 -2.74 19.09 -11.55
C LYS A 194 -3.60 19.74 -10.47
N ASN A 195 -4.02 20.96 -10.69
CA ASN A 195 -4.93 21.70 -9.79
C ASN A 195 -6.41 21.38 -10.03
N ASP A 196 -6.74 20.13 -10.36
CA ASP A 196 -8.11 19.71 -10.61
C ASP A 196 -8.71 19.09 -9.33
N GLU A 197 -9.96 19.47 -9.04
CA GLU A 197 -10.72 18.92 -7.90
C GLU A 197 -11.08 17.43 -8.11
N GLU A 198 -10.91 16.91 -9.32
CA GLU A 198 -11.25 15.56 -9.73
C GLU A 198 -10.00 14.70 -9.99
N TYR A 199 -9.20 14.47 -8.96
CA TYR A 199 -8.08 13.52 -9.06
C TYR A 199 -8.57 12.08 -8.97
N ASP A 200 -8.12 11.24 -9.90
CA ASP A 200 -8.40 9.82 -9.87
C ASP A 200 -7.15 8.98 -9.60
N MET A 201 -7.32 7.94 -8.77
CA MET A 201 -6.26 7.04 -8.36
C MET A 201 -6.16 5.80 -9.25
N LEU A 202 -7.29 5.33 -9.80
CA LEU A 202 -7.38 4.01 -10.44
C LEU A 202 -7.61 4.07 -11.95
N GLY A 203 -8.16 5.17 -12.46
CA GLY A 203 -8.63 5.26 -13.84
C GLY A 203 -9.95 4.51 -14.08
N GLU A 204 -10.76 4.99 -15.02
CA GLU A 204 -12.14 4.52 -15.21
C GLU A 204 -12.23 3.03 -15.59
N LYS A 205 -11.22 2.47 -16.25
CA LYS A 205 -11.20 1.04 -16.60
C LYS A 205 -11.09 0.16 -15.35
N GLN A 206 -10.20 0.51 -14.43
CA GLN A 206 -10.05 -0.23 -13.19
C GLN A 206 -11.27 -0.04 -12.29
N TRP A 207 -11.89 1.16 -12.26
CA TRP A 207 -13.13 1.40 -11.54
C TRP A 207 -14.27 0.53 -12.06
N THR A 208 -14.47 0.49 -13.37
CA THR A 208 -15.51 -0.35 -13.99
C THR A 208 -15.28 -1.83 -13.68
N TRP A 209 -14.04 -2.29 -13.74
CA TRP A 209 -13.66 -3.65 -13.38
C TRP A 209 -13.94 -3.96 -11.92
N LEU A 210 -13.56 -3.06 -11.00
CA LEU A 210 -13.78 -3.21 -9.56
C LEU A 210 -15.28 -3.24 -9.22
N GLU A 211 -16.06 -2.34 -9.82
CA GLU A 211 -17.51 -2.32 -9.65
C GLU A 211 -18.16 -3.63 -10.13
N ASN A 212 -17.71 -4.19 -11.26
CA ASN A 212 -18.20 -5.48 -11.73
C ASN A 212 -17.88 -6.63 -10.76
N ILE A 213 -16.71 -6.61 -10.10
CA ILE A 213 -16.39 -7.59 -9.07
C ILE A 213 -17.37 -7.44 -7.91
N PHE A 214 -17.60 -6.25 -7.40
CA PHE A 214 -18.52 -6.04 -6.30
C PHE A 214 -19.96 -6.40 -6.68
N LYS A 215 -20.38 -6.10 -7.89
CA LYS A 215 -21.73 -6.40 -8.37
C LYS A 215 -22.02 -7.91 -8.50
N TYR A 216 -21.04 -8.68 -8.99
CA TYR A 216 -21.31 -10.06 -9.42
C TYR A 216 -20.66 -11.13 -8.55
N ARG A 217 -19.87 -10.75 -7.53
CA ARG A 217 -19.16 -11.69 -6.67
C ARG A 217 -19.50 -11.46 -5.21
N GLN A 218 -19.63 -12.55 -4.48
CA GLN A 218 -19.94 -12.52 -3.06
C GLN A 218 -19.10 -13.60 -2.38
N GLU A 219 -17.95 -13.22 -1.86
CA GLU A 219 -17.11 -14.05 -1.01
C GLU A 219 -17.31 -13.70 0.46
N THR A 220 -17.00 -14.63 1.36
CA THR A 220 -17.07 -14.40 2.81
C THR A 220 -16.09 -13.33 3.24
N TYR A 221 -14.84 -13.44 2.78
CA TYR A 221 -13.83 -12.40 2.99
C TYR A 221 -13.33 -11.86 1.67
N THR A 222 -13.22 -10.54 1.59
CA THR A 222 -12.61 -9.83 0.46
C THR A 222 -11.46 -8.99 0.97
N PHE A 223 -10.24 -9.36 0.59
CA PHE A 223 -9.04 -8.58 0.88
C PHE A 223 -8.72 -7.67 -0.29
N ILE A 224 -8.79 -6.35 -0.08
CA ILE A 224 -8.39 -5.34 -1.05
C ILE A 224 -6.93 -4.98 -0.78
N CYS A 225 -6.06 -5.33 -1.73
CA CYS A 225 -4.61 -5.23 -1.63
C CYS A 225 -4.11 -3.99 -2.37
N ALA A 226 -3.33 -3.14 -1.72
CA ALA A 226 -2.81 -1.90 -2.30
C ALA A 226 -1.41 -1.56 -1.77
N SER A 227 -0.64 -0.81 -2.53
CA SER A 227 0.71 -0.38 -2.12
C SER A 227 0.74 0.88 -1.27
N ASN A 228 -0.40 1.51 -0.99
CA ASN A 228 -0.53 2.66 -0.09
C ASN A 228 -1.73 2.47 0.84
N GLN A 229 -1.62 3.01 2.06
CA GLN A 229 -2.75 3.03 3.01
C GLN A 229 -3.95 3.81 2.47
N LEU A 230 -5.15 3.27 2.69
CA LEU A 230 -6.40 3.83 2.21
C LEU A 230 -7.19 4.56 3.30
N LEU A 231 -7.29 4.01 4.52
CA LEU A 231 -8.11 4.58 5.57
C LEU A 231 -7.63 5.96 6.05
N PRO A 232 -6.32 6.22 6.23
CA PRO A 232 -5.86 7.51 6.70
C PRO A 232 -6.19 8.65 5.74
N ASN A 233 -6.71 9.76 6.27
CA ASN A 233 -6.94 11.00 5.54
C ASN A 233 -5.91 12.10 5.86
N ASP A 234 -5.04 11.85 6.84
CA ASP A 234 -4.02 12.77 7.37
C ASP A 234 -2.62 12.56 6.78
N ARG A 235 -2.45 11.65 5.81
CA ARG A 235 -1.16 11.41 5.16
C ARG A 235 -0.75 12.57 4.27
N PHE A 236 0.56 12.77 4.11
CA PHE A 236 1.10 13.73 3.14
C PHE A 236 0.58 13.41 1.73
N ILE A 237 0.40 14.44 0.93
CA ILE A 237 -0.19 14.42 -0.42
C ILE A 237 0.30 13.23 -1.26
N ILE A 238 1.58 12.92 -1.19
CA ILE A 238 2.26 11.91 -2.03
C ILE A 238 1.90 10.46 -1.65
N LYS A 239 1.54 10.21 -0.38
CA LYS A 239 1.21 8.85 0.14
C LYS A 239 -0.25 8.72 0.53
N LYS A 240 -1.07 9.66 0.09
CA LYS A 240 -2.49 9.73 0.40
C LYS A 240 -3.31 9.28 -0.81
N TRP A 241 -4.38 8.54 -0.55
CA TRP A 241 -5.42 8.37 -1.54
C TRP A 241 -6.14 9.69 -1.79
N TYR A 242 -6.48 9.95 -3.04
CA TYR A 242 -7.35 11.08 -3.35
C TYR A 242 -8.71 10.89 -2.70
N ALA A 243 -9.26 11.96 -2.16
CA ALA A 243 -10.47 11.90 -1.35
C ALA A 243 -11.65 11.30 -2.12
N GLU A 244 -11.83 11.67 -3.38
CA GLU A 244 -12.90 11.17 -4.24
C GLU A 244 -12.70 9.67 -4.57
N SER A 245 -11.48 9.25 -4.89
CA SER A 245 -11.19 7.83 -5.15
C SER A 245 -11.40 6.97 -3.89
N ARG A 246 -11.01 7.48 -2.71
CA ARG A 246 -11.26 6.82 -1.43
C ARG A 246 -12.76 6.71 -1.15
N LYS A 247 -13.51 7.79 -1.36
CA LYS A 247 -14.97 7.80 -1.25
C LYS A 247 -15.60 6.77 -2.17
N ARG A 248 -15.19 6.75 -3.46
CA ARG A 248 -15.74 5.84 -4.47
C ARG A 248 -15.59 4.36 -4.08
N ILE A 249 -14.48 3.97 -3.42
CA ILE A 249 -14.35 2.59 -2.89
C ILE A 249 -15.38 2.33 -1.79
N PHE A 250 -15.56 3.26 -0.87
CA PHE A 250 -16.54 3.09 0.21
C PHE A 250 -17.96 3.03 -0.34
N ASP A 251 -18.30 3.92 -1.29
CA ASP A 251 -19.59 3.91 -1.97
C ASP A 251 -19.87 2.57 -2.68
N LEU A 252 -18.85 1.96 -3.31
CA LEU A 252 -19.00 0.63 -3.95
C LEU A 252 -19.23 -0.47 -2.91
N ILE A 253 -18.53 -0.46 -1.77
CA ILE A 253 -18.73 -1.43 -0.69
C ILE A 253 -20.17 -1.34 -0.17
N GLY A 254 -20.65 -0.12 0.11
CA GLY A 254 -22.00 0.15 0.58
C GLY A 254 -23.06 -0.20 -0.47
N LYS A 255 -22.94 0.32 -1.69
CA LYS A 255 -23.87 0.10 -2.81
C LYS A 255 -24.17 -1.37 -3.08
N TYR A 256 -23.16 -2.24 -2.93
CA TYR A 256 -23.28 -3.67 -3.18
C TYR A 256 -23.37 -4.49 -1.88
N HIS A 257 -23.62 -3.86 -0.74
CA HIS A 257 -23.83 -4.49 0.56
C HIS A 257 -22.76 -5.53 0.91
N LYS A 258 -21.48 -5.17 0.69
CA LYS A 258 -20.36 -6.09 0.87
C LYS A 258 -20.03 -6.30 2.34
N SER A 259 -20.12 -7.55 2.79
CA SER A 259 -19.60 -8.00 4.07
C SER A 259 -18.16 -8.50 3.94
N GLY A 260 -17.40 -8.53 5.04
CA GLY A 260 -16.09 -9.18 5.09
C GLY A 260 -14.98 -8.46 4.34
N VAL A 261 -15.11 -7.15 4.07
CA VAL A 261 -14.09 -6.37 3.37
C VAL A 261 -13.00 -5.91 4.34
N ILE A 262 -11.75 -6.19 3.99
CA ILE A 262 -10.55 -5.86 4.76
C ILE A 262 -9.49 -5.33 3.78
N PHE A 263 -8.75 -4.30 4.18
CA PHE A 263 -7.64 -3.76 3.38
C PHE A 263 -6.30 -4.32 3.84
N LEU A 264 -5.45 -4.70 2.86
CA LEU A 264 -4.06 -5.08 3.06
C LEU A 264 -3.18 -4.08 2.34
N THR A 265 -2.26 -3.43 3.06
CA THR A 265 -1.49 -2.34 2.47
C THR A 265 0.01 -2.39 2.80
N GLY A 266 0.80 -1.67 1.99
CA GLY A 266 2.26 -1.61 2.08
C GLY A 266 2.82 -0.21 1.84
N GLY A 267 4.08 -0.12 1.39
CA GLY A 267 4.71 1.09 0.85
C GLY A 267 5.21 2.14 1.86
N LEU A 268 5.21 1.88 3.18
CA LEU A 268 5.47 2.88 4.22
C LEU A 268 6.74 2.67 5.05
N GLY A 269 7.29 1.46 5.12
CA GLY A 269 8.46 1.13 5.96
C GLY A 269 8.15 0.86 7.43
N PHE A 270 6.88 0.62 7.79
CA PHE A 270 6.44 0.23 9.13
C PHE A 270 5.16 -0.62 9.04
N SER A 271 4.73 -1.23 10.14
CA SER A 271 3.45 -1.92 10.24
C SER A 271 2.48 -1.19 11.16
N GLN A 272 1.20 -1.25 10.81
CA GLN A 272 0.09 -0.68 11.59
C GLN A 272 -1.18 -1.48 11.35
N ILE A 273 -2.05 -1.55 12.35
CA ILE A 273 -3.41 -2.03 12.21
C ILE A 273 -4.35 -0.86 12.49
N LEU A 274 -5.18 -0.55 11.51
CA LEU A 274 -6.12 0.57 11.56
C LEU A 274 -7.55 0.04 11.60
N LYS A 275 -8.41 0.76 12.30
CA LYS A 275 -9.85 0.50 12.39
C LYS A 275 -10.60 1.82 12.39
N THR A 276 -11.63 1.97 11.55
CA THR A 276 -12.53 3.12 11.65
C THR A 276 -13.30 3.08 12.96
N PHE A 277 -13.49 4.22 13.61
CA PHE A 277 -14.19 4.28 14.91
C PHE A 277 -15.69 4.18 14.77
N CYS A 278 -16.23 4.68 13.66
CA CYS A 278 -17.64 4.64 13.36
C CYS A 278 -17.86 3.69 12.21
N PRO A 279 -18.92 2.85 12.28
CA PRO A 279 -19.42 2.23 11.07
C PRO A 279 -19.68 3.32 10.05
N LEU A 280 -19.11 3.22 8.86
CA LEU A 280 -19.48 4.13 7.79
C LEU A 280 -20.96 3.92 7.52
N ALA A 281 -21.75 4.99 7.47
CA ALA A 281 -23.22 4.94 7.42
C ALA A 281 -23.73 4.02 6.31
N ASP A 282 -23.07 4.06 5.14
CA ASP A 282 -23.45 3.26 3.98
C ASP A 282 -22.95 1.81 4.02
N ILE A 283 -21.96 1.50 4.86
CA ILE A 283 -21.33 0.17 4.97
C ILE A 283 -21.88 -0.60 6.18
N GLY A 284 -22.29 0.10 7.24
CA GLY A 284 -22.89 -0.49 8.42
C GLY A 284 -21.94 -1.27 9.34
N TYR A 285 -20.63 -1.23 9.09
CA TYR A 285 -19.61 -1.83 9.95
C TYR A 285 -18.28 -1.07 9.89
N ASN A 286 -17.38 -1.34 10.85
CA ASN A 286 -16.05 -0.74 10.86
C ASN A 286 -15.15 -1.39 9.83
N LEU A 287 -14.43 -0.59 9.06
CA LEU A 287 -13.40 -1.07 8.16
C LEU A 287 -12.07 -1.25 8.90
N TYR A 288 -11.35 -2.29 8.52
CA TYR A 288 -10.00 -2.59 9.01
C TYR A 288 -9.00 -2.50 7.87
N GLU A 289 -7.82 -1.98 8.20
CA GLU A 289 -6.67 -1.94 7.29
C GLU A 289 -5.43 -2.45 8.01
N PHE A 290 -4.76 -3.40 7.38
CA PHE A 290 -3.58 -4.05 7.91
C PHE A 290 -2.39 -3.74 7.02
N THR A 291 -1.43 -3.04 7.58
CA THR A 291 -0.22 -2.64 6.89
C THR A 291 0.96 -3.45 7.41
N SER A 292 1.70 -4.09 6.50
CA SER A 292 3.03 -4.63 6.78
C SER A 292 3.99 -4.16 5.69
N SER A 293 4.98 -3.39 6.09
CA SER A 293 5.82 -2.66 5.15
C SER A 293 7.24 -2.48 5.69
N GLY A 294 7.92 -3.57 5.98
CA GLY A 294 9.23 -3.52 6.62
C GLY A 294 10.11 -4.72 6.32
N LEU A 295 9.95 -5.37 5.16
CA LEU A 295 10.70 -6.62 4.88
C LEU A 295 12.22 -6.45 4.87
N GLY A 296 12.71 -5.32 4.40
CA GLY A 296 14.16 -5.05 4.32
C GLY A 296 14.50 -3.59 4.58
N TYR A 297 13.50 -2.71 4.55
CA TYR A 297 13.62 -1.31 4.92
C TYR A 297 12.63 -1.00 6.02
N SER A 298 13.13 -0.55 7.15
CA SER A 298 12.29 -0.11 8.24
C SER A 298 12.45 1.38 8.49
N SER A 299 11.40 2.02 8.94
CA SER A 299 11.41 3.44 9.31
C SER A 299 12.10 3.72 10.65
N LYS A 300 12.71 2.70 11.28
CA LYS A 300 13.45 2.82 12.55
C LYS A 300 14.55 3.90 12.47
N VAL A 301 15.19 4.02 11.31
CA VAL A 301 16.21 5.05 11.05
C VAL A 301 15.60 6.46 11.09
N ASN A 302 14.30 6.58 10.83
CA ASN A 302 13.55 7.83 10.83
C ASN A 302 12.47 7.85 11.91
N SER A 303 12.86 7.63 13.17
CA SER A 303 11.92 7.66 14.32
C SER A 303 11.12 8.97 14.41
N TYR A 304 11.58 10.02 13.76
CA TYR A 304 10.88 11.29 13.60
C TYR A 304 9.58 11.16 12.81
N TYR A 305 9.50 10.28 11.80
CA TYR A 305 8.29 10.06 11.02
C TYR A 305 7.20 9.35 11.83
N ASN A 306 7.55 8.61 12.87
CA ASN A 306 6.55 7.92 13.71
C ASN A 306 5.59 8.88 14.40
N ASN A 307 6.07 10.07 14.79
CA ASN A 307 5.21 11.10 15.37
C ASN A 307 4.34 11.81 14.32
N PHE A 308 4.76 11.81 13.05
CA PHE A 308 3.97 12.35 11.93
C PHE A 308 2.90 11.38 11.41
N TYR A 309 3.07 10.07 11.67
CA TYR A 309 2.14 9.04 11.21
C TYR A 309 1.19 8.56 12.30
N HIS A 310 1.10 9.28 13.40
CA HIS A 310 0.04 9.01 14.37
C HIS A 310 -1.31 9.25 13.68
N ASN A 311 -2.11 8.19 13.62
CA ASN A 311 -3.40 8.17 12.96
C ASN A 311 -4.48 7.84 13.96
N ASP A 312 -5.63 8.49 13.84
CA ASP A 312 -6.77 8.25 14.73
C ASP A 312 -7.32 6.85 14.62
N TYR A 313 -7.24 6.27 13.44
CA TYR A 313 -7.69 4.90 13.21
C TYR A 313 -6.72 3.85 13.74
N LEU A 314 -5.54 4.24 14.25
CA LEU A 314 -4.56 3.31 14.79
C LEU A 314 -5.10 2.58 16.02
N ILE A 315 -5.14 1.26 15.95
CA ILE A 315 -5.36 0.44 17.15
C ILE A 315 -4.09 0.57 18.00
N GLU A 316 -4.27 1.04 19.23
CA GLU A 316 -3.15 1.32 20.15
C GLU A 316 -2.29 0.08 20.36
N GLY A 317 -0.96 0.27 20.34
CA GLY A 317 0.02 -0.81 20.49
C GLY A 317 0.31 -1.62 19.22
N THR A 318 -0.33 -1.32 18.08
CA THR A 318 -0.11 -2.08 16.84
C THR A 318 0.87 -1.44 15.86
N ASN A 319 1.49 -0.32 16.22
CA ASN A 319 2.53 0.29 15.39
C ASN A 319 3.90 -0.35 15.65
N TYR A 320 4.54 -0.86 14.61
CA TYR A 320 5.88 -1.44 14.69
C TYR A 320 6.76 -0.95 13.54
N ASN A 321 7.96 -0.48 13.86
CA ASN A 321 8.80 0.32 12.97
C ASN A 321 10.10 -0.35 12.56
N ASP A 322 10.28 -1.62 12.88
CA ASP A 322 11.46 -2.40 12.50
C ASP A 322 11.12 -3.43 11.42
N VAL A 323 12.09 -4.27 11.05
CA VAL A 323 11.91 -5.34 10.07
C VAL A 323 10.75 -6.24 10.46
N ASN A 324 9.81 -6.43 9.52
CA ASN A 324 8.57 -7.14 9.81
C ASN A 324 7.93 -7.76 8.56
N PHE A 325 7.08 -8.76 8.80
CA PHE A 325 6.10 -9.26 7.83
C PHE A 325 4.76 -9.50 8.50
N GLY A 326 3.69 -9.50 7.70
CA GLY A 326 2.33 -9.75 8.17
C GLY A 326 1.87 -11.16 7.85
N GLN A 327 1.09 -11.75 8.77
CA GLN A 327 0.35 -12.99 8.55
C GLN A 327 -1.12 -12.80 8.87
N VAL A 328 -1.97 -13.42 8.07
CA VAL A 328 -3.41 -13.56 8.31
C VAL A 328 -3.73 -15.04 8.49
N LYS A 329 -4.33 -15.39 9.60
CA LYS A 329 -4.92 -16.69 9.85
C LYS A 329 -6.44 -16.57 9.76
N ILE A 330 -7.09 -17.44 8.99
CA ILE A 330 -8.54 -17.49 8.87
C ILE A 330 -9.02 -18.75 9.60
N ASN A 331 -9.71 -18.53 10.70
CA ASN A 331 -10.39 -19.61 11.41
C ASN A 331 -11.83 -19.67 10.89
N TRP A 332 -12.10 -20.71 10.13
CA TRP A 332 -13.43 -20.94 9.57
C TRP A 332 -14.35 -21.59 10.60
N GLY A 333 -15.52 -21.02 10.82
CA GLY A 333 -16.54 -21.62 11.65
C GLY A 333 -16.86 -23.05 11.19
N GLU A 334 -16.99 -23.97 12.12
CA GLU A 334 -17.29 -25.37 11.81
C GLU A 334 -18.75 -25.57 11.46
N LYS A 335 -19.65 -24.96 12.23
CA LYS A 335 -21.11 -25.13 12.11
C LYS A 335 -21.77 -23.94 11.42
N ASP A 336 -21.33 -22.74 11.71
CA ASP A 336 -21.85 -21.50 11.15
C ASP A 336 -20.67 -20.61 10.73
N ILE A 337 -20.75 -20.04 9.52
CA ILE A 337 -19.77 -19.10 9.01
C ILE A 337 -19.64 -17.85 9.90
N LYS A 338 -20.67 -17.52 10.66
CA LYS A 338 -20.66 -16.43 11.64
C LYS A 338 -19.69 -16.65 12.79
N GLU A 339 -19.30 -17.90 13.04
CA GLU A 339 -18.27 -18.23 14.04
C GLU A 339 -16.84 -17.98 13.52
N SER A 340 -16.71 -17.66 12.23
CA SER A 340 -15.40 -17.39 11.60
C SER A 340 -14.80 -16.10 12.11
N TYR A 341 -13.46 -16.08 12.13
CA TYR A 341 -12.70 -14.87 12.40
C TYR A 341 -11.40 -14.87 11.61
N VAL A 342 -10.84 -13.69 11.43
CA VAL A 342 -9.48 -13.50 10.96
C VAL A 342 -8.60 -13.03 12.11
N GLU A 343 -7.41 -13.55 12.18
CA GLU A 343 -6.39 -13.16 13.14
C GLU A 343 -5.21 -12.56 12.37
N PHE A 344 -4.85 -11.36 12.75
CA PHE A 344 -3.74 -10.61 12.19
C PHE A 344 -2.58 -10.65 13.12
N GLU A 345 -1.43 -11.03 12.60
CA GLU A 345 -0.19 -11.05 13.33
C GLU A 345 0.90 -10.33 12.53
N ILE A 346 1.64 -9.47 13.19
CA ILE A 346 2.87 -8.87 12.67
C ILE A 346 4.03 -9.56 13.39
N TYR A 347 4.95 -10.07 12.61
CA TYR A 347 6.16 -10.75 13.08
C TYR A 347 7.38 -9.86 12.88
N ASP A 348 8.28 -9.85 13.88
CA ASP A 348 9.58 -9.21 13.78
C ASP A 348 10.60 -10.10 13.03
N ASN A 349 11.82 -9.59 12.89
CA ASN A 349 12.92 -10.34 12.27
C ASN A 349 13.39 -11.57 13.12
N ASN A 350 12.94 -11.73 14.35
CA ASN A 350 13.23 -12.89 15.20
C ASN A 350 12.07 -13.88 15.28
N ASP A 351 11.06 -13.70 14.43
CA ASP A 351 9.85 -14.53 14.40
C ASP A 351 8.97 -14.39 15.66
N ASN A 352 9.08 -13.28 16.38
CA ASN A 352 8.19 -12.97 17.49
C ASN A 352 6.97 -12.19 16.99
N VAL A 353 5.79 -12.51 17.55
CA VAL A 353 4.58 -11.72 17.33
C VAL A 353 4.71 -10.39 18.08
N VAL A 354 4.79 -9.29 17.35
CA VAL A 354 4.90 -7.93 17.91
C VAL A 354 3.57 -7.17 17.91
N SER A 355 2.60 -7.67 17.16
CA SER A 355 1.23 -7.15 17.14
C SER A 355 0.25 -8.23 16.73
N ASN A 356 -0.91 -8.27 17.37
CA ASN A 356 -1.97 -9.22 17.07
C ASN A 356 -3.34 -8.53 17.22
N VAL A 357 -4.23 -8.75 16.24
CA VAL A 357 -5.63 -8.30 16.32
C VAL A 357 -6.54 -9.37 15.71
N ARG A 358 -7.57 -9.74 16.45
CA ARG A 358 -8.62 -10.64 15.99
C ARG A 358 -9.86 -9.87 15.58
N VAL A 359 -10.45 -10.23 14.44
CA VAL A 359 -11.67 -9.63 13.90
C VAL A 359 -12.68 -10.74 13.59
N ASN A 360 -13.82 -10.74 14.24
CA ASN A 360 -14.87 -11.72 13.99
C ASN A 360 -15.60 -11.37 12.69
N TYR A 361 -16.06 -12.38 11.95
CA TYR A 361 -16.82 -12.17 10.73
C TYR A 361 -18.10 -11.36 10.99
N THR A 362 -18.75 -11.58 12.14
CA THR A 362 -19.95 -10.82 12.54
C THR A 362 -19.71 -9.32 12.69
N ASP A 363 -18.47 -8.90 12.97
CA ASP A 363 -18.09 -7.49 13.07
C ASP A 363 -17.88 -6.84 11.69
N LEU A 364 -17.83 -7.64 10.63
CA LEU A 364 -17.64 -7.25 9.23
C LEU A 364 -18.91 -7.50 8.38
N MET A 365 -20.02 -7.85 9.00
CA MET A 365 -21.27 -8.08 8.27
C MET A 365 -21.96 -6.75 7.97
N PHE A 366 -22.35 -6.58 6.71
CA PHE A 366 -23.21 -5.48 6.32
C PHE A 366 -24.49 -5.48 7.17
N ARG A 367 -24.83 -4.32 7.71
CA ARG A 367 -26.06 -4.11 8.48
C ARG A 367 -26.82 -2.98 7.82
N GLU A 368 -28.02 -3.26 7.39
CA GLU A 368 -28.93 -2.24 6.94
C GLU A 368 -29.28 -1.39 8.16
N ASN A 369 -28.91 -0.11 8.13
CA ASN A 369 -29.34 0.82 9.19
C ASN A 369 -30.86 0.88 9.15
N SER A 370 -31.52 0.46 10.22
CA SER A 370 -32.97 0.45 10.35
C SER A 370 -33.60 1.86 10.36
N GLU A 371 -32.80 2.90 10.35
CA GLU A 371 -33.21 4.27 10.14
C GLU A 371 -32.63 4.76 8.82
N SER A 372 -33.47 4.73 7.79
CA SER A 372 -33.12 5.27 6.46
C SER A 372 -32.91 6.78 6.58
N PHE A 373 -31.66 7.21 6.66
CA PHE A 373 -31.28 8.62 6.47
C PHE A 373 -31.42 9.10 5.02
N TYR A 374 -31.85 8.24 4.10
CA TYR A 374 -32.02 8.54 2.68
C TYR A 374 -33.49 8.44 2.27
N SER A 375 -34.29 9.40 2.66
CA SER A 375 -35.65 9.57 2.08
C SER A 375 -35.79 10.82 1.20
N ASP A 376 -34.72 11.27 0.55
CA ASP A 376 -34.89 12.35 -0.45
C ASP A 376 -33.83 12.28 -1.57
N GLU A 377 -34.24 11.80 -2.75
CA GLU A 377 -33.44 11.76 -3.96
C GLU A 377 -32.97 13.15 -4.47
N ASN A 378 -33.46 14.25 -3.85
CA ASN A 378 -33.18 15.60 -4.25
C ASN A 378 -31.99 16.29 -3.50
N ASN A 379 -31.42 15.65 -2.49
CA ASN A 379 -30.31 16.21 -1.70
C ASN A 379 -28.92 15.61 -1.97
N LEU A 380 -28.72 14.99 -3.13
CA LEU A 380 -27.43 14.44 -3.57
C LEU A 380 -26.32 15.50 -3.80
N LYS A 381 -26.57 16.79 -3.55
CA LYS A 381 -25.63 17.84 -3.93
C LYS A 381 -24.57 18.24 -2.92
N GLU A 382 -24.67 17.90 -1.66
CA GLU A 382 -23.62 18.20 -0.66
C GLU A 382 -23.66 17.24 0.51
N ILE A 383 -23.23 16.00 0.30
CA ILE A 383 -22.82 15.18 1.44
C ILE A 383 -21.45 15.70 1.86
N ASN A 384 -21.45 16.76 2.63
CA ASN A 384 -20.29 17.16 3.40
C ASN A 384 -19.99 16.00 4.35
N TYR A 385 -18.82 15.38 4.23
CA TYR A 385 -18.31 14.37 5.17
C TYR A 385 -18.35 14.82 6.64
N MET A 386 -18.64 16.09 6.88
CA MET A 386 -18.81 16.69 8.21
C MET A 386 -20.18 16.43 8.86
N ASN A 387 -21.22 16.02 8.12
CA ASN A 387 -22.58 15.92 8.66
C ASN A 387 -23.00 14.51 9.09
N ILE A 388 -22.13 13.52 9.01
CA ILE A 388 -22.52 12.13 9.33
C ILE A 388 -22.65 11.86 10.82
N HIS A 389 -22.23 12.75 11.72
CA HIS A 389 -22.09 12.35 13.12
C HIS A 389 -22.45 13.44 14.14
N ASP A 390 -23.62 13.25 14.77
CA ASP A 390 -23.92 13.83 16.08
C ASP A 390 -23.29 13.05 17.25
N ASP A 391 -22.59 11.95 17.00
CA ASP A 391 -21.88 11.20 18.01
C ASP A 391 -20.51 11.87 18.31
N GLU A 392 -20.26 12.16 19.61
CA GLU A 392 -19.02 12.80 20.09
C GLU A 392 -17.75 12.03 19.68
N SER A 393 -17.84 10.70 19.48
CA SER A 393 -16.73 9.87 19.04
C SER A 393 -16.28 10.19 17.61
N CYS A 394 -17.19 10.69 16.77
CA CYS A 394 -16.94 11.04 15.37
C CYS A 394 -16.55 12.52 15.18
N LYS A 395 -16.73 13.38 16.19
CA LYS A 395 -16.33 14.81 16.19
C LYS A 395 -14.81 15.02 16.36
N ARG A 396 -14.02 13.96 16.50
CA ARG A 396 -12.58 14.06 16.77
C ARG A 396 -11.73 14.58 15.60
N GLU A 397 -12.27 14.64 14.39
CA GLU A 397 -11.50 15.05 13.20
C GLU A 397 -10.90 16.47 13.30
N ILE A 398 -11.63 17.43 13.87
CA ILE A 398 -11.13 18.80 14.07
C ILE A 398 -10.02 18.83 15.13
N TYR A 399 -10.19 18.08 16.22
CA TYR A 399 -9.18 17.98 17.28
C TYR A 399 -7.84 17.44 16.75
N HIS A 400 -7.89 16.52 15.80
CA HIS A 400 -6.70 15.89 15.23
C HIS A 400 -5.95 16.79 14.26
N ARG A 401 -6.64 17.58 13.45
CA ARG A 401 -6.00 18.60 12.61
C ARG A 401 -5.20 19.59 13.47
N VAL A 402 -5.80 20.03 14.58
CA VAL A 402 -5.12 20.90 15.55
C VAL A 402 -3.92 20.19 16.20
N ARG A 403 -4.05 18.94 16.60
CA ARG A 403 -2.99 18.16 17.23
C ARG A 403 -1.83 17.89 16.27
N THR A 404 -2.10 17.48 15.03
CA THR A 404 -1.07 17.28 13.98
C THR A 404 -0.35 18.59 13.71
N ALA A 405 -1.07 19.70 13.61
CA ALA A 405 -0.53 21.03 13.46
C ALA A 405 0.42 21.40 14.62
N ILE A 406 0.01 21.16 15.85
CA ILE A 406 0.85 21.41 17.06
C ILE A 406 2.10 20.52 17.04
N MET A 407 2.00 19.25 16.63
CA MET A 407 3.17 18.37 16.56
C MET A 407 4.17 18.82 15.48
N VAL A 408 3.68 19.25 14.30
CA VAL A 408 4.52 19.82 13.24
C VAL A 408 5.27 21.07 13.76
N ILE A 409 4.57 21.98 14.41
CA ILE A 409 5.17 23.18 15.03
C ILE A 409 6.24 22.77 16.06
N LYS A 410 5.90 21.85 16.96
CA LYS A 410 6.81 21.38 18.00
C LYS A 410 8.08 20.75 17.41
N TYR A 411 7.96 19.99 16.33
CA TYR A 411 9.08 19.42 15.60
C TYR A 411 10.01 20.50 15.06
N TYR A 412 9.46 21.49 14.33
CA TYR A 412 10.28 22.59 13.79
C TYR A 412 10.94 23.41 14.90
N LEU A 413 10.23 23.69 15.99
CA LEU A 413 10.78 24.43 17.13
C LEU A 413 11.93 23.68 17.83
N THR A 414 11.91 22.35 17.86
CA THR A 414 12.93 21.56 18.57
C THR A 414 14.15 21.23 17.73
N HIS A 415 14.00 21.11 16.40
CA HIS A 415 15.06 20.58 15.53
C HIS A 415 15.76 21.64 14.68
N PHE A 416 15.12 22.80 14.48
CA PHE A 416 15.68 23.87 13.66
C PHE A 416 15.90 25.14 14.50
N LYS A 417 16.83 25.06 15.43
CA LYS A 417 17.18 26.22 16.29
C LYS A 417 17.69 27.45 15.54
N GLU A 418 18.06 27.30 14.26
CA GLU A 418 18.58 28.36 13.42
C GLU A 418 17.54 28.96 12.47
N ILE A 419 16.29 28.53 12.53
CA ILE A 419 15.24 29.10 11.68
C ILE A 419 14.84 30.48 12.21
N PRO A 420 14.79 31.52 11.36
CA PRO A 420 14.37 32.85 11.77
C PRO A 420 12.97 32.83 12.41
N ASN A 421 12.79 33.59 13.49
CA ASN A 421 11.50 33.69 14.19
C ASN A 421 10.33 34.05 13.26
N ALA A 422 10.59 34.80 12.16
CA ALA A 422 9.61 35.11 11.14
C ALA A 422 9.06 33.86 10.44
N PHE A 423 9.91 32.83 10.21
CA PHE A 423 9.46 31.57 9.61
C PHE A 423 8.54 30.79 10.56
N ILE A 424 8.90 30.70 11.82
CA ILE A 424 8.12 30.04 12.86
C ILE A 424 6.76 30.73 13.01
N THR A 425 6.74 32.08 13.04
CA THR A 425 5.50 32.86 13.16
C THR A 425 4.63 32.64 11.91
N SER A 426 5.20 32.59 10.73
CA SER A 426 4.49 32.32 9.49
C SER A 426 3.88 30.92 9.48
N MET A 427 4.60 29.89 9.92
CA MET A 427 4.08 28.53 10.07
C MET A 427 2.91 28.44 11.06
N ILE A 428 3.01 29.12 12.19
CA ILE A 428 1.90 29.19 13.18
C ILE A 428 0.66 29.84 12.57
N ILE A 429 0.82 30.92 11.83
CA ILE A 429 -0.30 31.62 11.16
C ILE A 429 -0.94 30.73 10.09
N ILE A 430 -0.15 29.97 9.30
CA ILE A 430 -0.68 29.03 8.31
C ILE A 430 -1.55 27.98 8.97
N ILE A 431 -1.05 27.38 10.04
CA ILE A 431 -1.72 26.30 10.75
C ILE A 431 -3.03 26.81 11.37
N PHE A 432 -3.02 28.03 11.93
CA PHE A 432 -4.24 28.67 12.42
C PHE A 432 -5.23 28.98 11.29
N ALA A 433 -4.74 29.41 10.13
CA ALA A 433 -5.59 29.66 8.96
C ALA A 433 -6.21 28.36 8.41
N GLU A 434 -5.47 27.24 8.42
CA GLU A 434 -5.98 25.92 8.02
C GLU A 434 -7.12 25.45 8.92
N VAL A 435 -7.06 25.77 10.22
CA VAL A 435 -8.10 25.42 11.20
C VAL A 435 -9.36 26.30 11.08
N LEU A 436 -9.20 27.56 10.67
CA LEU A 436 -10.26 28.57 10.77
C LEU A 436 -10.95 28.92 9.43
N PHE A 437 -10.32 28.66 8.28
CA PHE A 437 -10.83 29.17 6.99
C PHE A 437 -11.12 28.06 5.97
N SER A 438 -12.13 28.31 5.11
CA SER A 438 -12.53 27.41 4.04
C SER A 438 -11.43 27.20 2.97
N LYS A 439 -11.45 26.04 2.28
CA LYS A 439 -10.45 25.55 1.31
C LYS A 439 -9.93 26.57 0.29
N ARG A 440 -10.75 27.55 -0.16
CA ARG A 440 -10.34 28.53 -1.18
C ARG A 440 -9.28 29.54 -0.73
N PHE A 441 -9.35 30.01 0.52
CA PHE A 441 -8.34 30.96 1.05
C PHE A 441 -7.01 30.26 1.37
N TYR A 442 -7.06 28.98 1.71
CA TYR A 442 -5.92 28.15 2.05
C TYR A 442 -4.89 28.06 0.91
N TYR A 443 -5.32 27.79 -0.32
CA TYR A 443 -4.39 27.66 -1.47
C TYR A 443 -3.70 28.95 -1.83
N ILE A 444 -4.40 30.08 -1.78
CA ILE A 444 -3.80 31.41 -2.06
C ILE A 444 -2.76 31.75 -1.01
N PHE A 445 -3.04 31.42 0.25
CA PHE A 445 -2.16 31.71 1.38
C PHE A 445 -0.92 30.79 1.38
N ILE A 446 -1.06 29.49 1.11
CA ILE A 446 0.06 28.56 0.94
C ILE A 446 0.93 28.96 -0.23
N PHE A 447 0.35 29.30 -1.37
CA PHE A 447 1.13 29.75 -2.53
C PHE A 447 1.95 31.00 -2.22
N GLY A 448 1.38 31.99 -1.55
CA GLY A 448 2.10 33.19 -1.11
C GLY A 448 3.29 32.86 -0.18
N ILE A 449 3.11 31.89 0.71
CA ILE A 449 4.18 31.48 1.63
C ILE A 449 5.24 30.62 0.94
N LEU A 450 4.87 29.70 0.06
CA LEU A 450 5.84 28.93 -0.72
C LEU A 450 6.69 29.85 -1.60
N CYS A 451 6.11 30.92 -2.19
CA CYS A 451 6.85 31.94 -2.90
C CYS A 451 7.79 32.70 -1.98
N PHE A 452 7.35 33.08 -0.78
CA PHE A 452 8.19 33.77 0.20
C PHE A 452 9.32 32.86 0.72
N LEU A 453 9.04 31.59 1.00
CA LEU A 453 10.04 30.60 1.43
C LEU A 453 11.05 30.29 0.33
N SER A 454 10.61 30.20 -0.92
CA SER A 454 11.49 30.04 -2.07
C SER A 454 12.41 31.26 -2.23
N TYR A 455 11.87 32.45 -2.05
CA TYR A 455 12.64 33.68 -2.07
C TYR A 455 13.65 33.76 -0.92
N CYS A 456 13.24 33.45 0.32
CA CYS A 456 14.14 33.40 1.48
C CYS A 456 15.16 32.26 1.37
N GLY A 457 14.77 31.09 0.87
CA GLY A 457 15.67 29.95 0.66
C GLY A 457 16.75 30.24 -0.37
N MET A 458 16.42 30.94 -1.46
CA MET A 458 17.43 31.39 -2.42
C MET A 458 18.38 32.45 -1.86
N TYR A 459 17.93 33.27 -0.92
CA TYR A 459 18.74 34.35 -0.34
C TYR A 459 19.68 33.88 0.78
N TYR A 460 19.32 32.81 1.53
CA TYR A 460 20.09 32.31 2.67
C TYR A 460 20.83 30.99 2.40
N TYR A 461 20.63 30.36 1.24
CA TYR A 461 21.31 29.14 0.90
C TYR A 461 22.70 29.46 0.38
N ASP A 462 23.70 29.38 1.25
CA ASP A 462 25.09 29.50 0.86
C ASP A 462 25.52 28.27 0.04
N LEU A 463 25.62 28.46 -1.27
CA LEU A 463 26.09 27.44 -2.21
C LEU A 463 27.44 26.84 -1.82
N SER A 464 28.24 27.56 -1.03
CA SER A 464 29.53 27.07 -0.52
C SER A 464 29.38 25.96 0.50
N LYS A 465 28.38 26.01 1.38
CA LYS A 465 28.07 24.94 2.34
C LYS A 465 27.58 23.69 1.64
N TYR A 466 26.75 23.84 0.59
CA TYR A 466 26.31 22.71 -0.21
C TYR A 466 27.45 22.02 -0.96
N ASN A 467 28.38 22.78 -1.51
CA ASN A 467 29.55 22.24 -2.19
C ASN A 467 30.51 21.53 -1.22
N ASN A 468 30.67 22.02 0.01
CA ASN A 468 31.46 21.36 1.03
C ASN A 468 30.82 20.04 1.51
N PHE A 469 29.52 20.03 1.78
CA PHE A 469 28.77 18.82 2.10
C PHE A 469 28.85 17.79 0.97
N ARG A 470 28.77 18.24 -0.29
CA ARG A 470 28.91 17.36 -1.45
C ARG A 470 30.32 16.79 -1.58
N LYS A 471 31.35 17.55 -1.26
CA LYS A 471 32.76 17.09 -1.24
C LYS A 471 32.97 16.05 -0.14
N GLU A 472 32.44 16.27 1.06
CA GLU A 472 32.50 15.29 2.16
C GLU A 472 31.76 13.99 1.82
N MET A 473 30.59 14.08 1.22
CA MET A 473 29.81 12.89 0.84
C MET A 473 30.43 12.10 -0.32
N LEU A 474 31.20 12.76 -1.19
CA LEU A 474 31.82 12.11 -2.37
C LEU A 474 33.25 11.68 -2.12
N GLY A 475 33.82 11.95 -0.94
CA GLY A 475 35.21 11.58 -0.60
C GLY A 475 36.27 12.24 -1.51
N THR A 476 35.93 13.39 -2.13
CA THR A 476 36.85 14.18 -2.94
C THR A 476 37.30 15.37 -2.16
N ASN A 477 38.57 15.32 -1.64
CA ASN A 477 39.26 16.48 -1.12
C ASN A 477 39.53 17.53 -2.20
#